data_8f6faadd9b12fbf984fe1cf41f258c5e
#
_entry.id   8f6faadd9b12fbf984fe1cf41f258c5e
#
_cell.length_a   1.000
_cell.length_b   1.000
_cell.length_c   1.000
_cell.angle_alpha   90.00
_cell.angle_beta   90.00
_cell.angle_gamma   90.00
#
_symmetry.space_group_name_H-M   'P 1'
#
loop_
_entity.id
_entity.type
_entity.pdbx_description
1 polymer ?
#
loop_
_entity_poly.entity_id
_entity_poly.type
_entity_poly.pdbx_seq_one_letter_code
_entity_poly.pdbx_strand_id
1 'polypeptide(L)'
;MGLTSAATDQTIHRVLSLLVPQQQPPIIPMAFTYNEYGEDIHRLFVPADDPGRSRIPSTDLVVYNTDKQLLQLQSQAAGPSPVYRDEFTLVVYIDGACRGNGTPQARASYGVYFGPGSPYNANGLLPTTVRQSSTCAEIEALAAALNTIHELCTNDLKLMFIKIATDSKFLVDAMTLHIEGWIEDGGIGSRGKKVIHYERMKELHELLDDMEYSDDGGMIVQFWHVDRSLNEGADALANAALDA
;
A
#
# COMPACT_ATOMS: atom_id res chain seq x y z
N MET A 1 -44.22 52.40 0.93
CA MET A 1 -43.17 52.16 -0.05
C MET A 1 -41.88 51.92 0.70
N GLY A 2 -41.29 50.79 0.60
CA GLY A 2 -40.00 50.50 1.23
C GLY A 2 -39.81 49.01 1.47
N LEU A 3 -39.60 48.26 0.43
CA LEU A 3 -39.10 46.87 0.44
C LEU A 3 -37.59 46.91 0.25
N THR A 4 -36.91 45.89 0.78
CA THR A 4 -35.54 45.41 0.49
C THR A 4 -34.49 45.77 1.55
N SER A 5 -34.22 44.81 2.43
CA SER A 5 -32.87 44.50 2.93
C SER A 5 -32.93 43.22 3.79
N ALA A 6 -33.13 42.06 3.21
CA ALA A 6 -33.03 40.80 3.92
C ALA A 6 -32.37 39.65 3.10
N ALA A 7 -31.86 39.96 1.90
CA ALA A 7 -31.35 38.92 1.00
C ALA A 7 -29.80 38.87 0.92
N THR A 8 -29.09 39.80 1.52
CA THR A 8 -27.62 39.94 1.39
C THR A 8 -26.83 39.27 2.51
N ASP A 9 -27.46 38.89 3.60
CA ASP A 9 -26.73 38.39 4.78
C ASP A 9 -26.54 36.86 4.79
N GLN A 10 -27.40 36.10 4.11
CA GLN A 10 -27.28 34.67 4.05
C GLN A 10 -26.25 34.16 3.02
N THR A 11 -25.89 34.97 2.03
CA THR A 11 -24.91 34.58 1.01
C THR A 11 -23.48 34.74 1.51
N ILE A 12 -23.22 35.70 2.39
CA ILE A 12 -21.89 35.98 2.97
C ILE A 12 -21.53 34.91 4.02
N HIS A 13 -22.50 34.44 4.82
CA HIS A 13 -22.26 33.34 5.77
C HIS A 13 -21.96 31.99 5.11
N ARG A 14 -22.42 31.77 3.87
CA ARG A 14 -22.18 30.50 3.14
C ARG A 14 -20.83 30.46 2.43
N VAL A 15 -20.20 31.61 2.18
CA VAL A 15 -18.86 31.69 1.56
C VAL A 15 -17.75 31.65 2.61
N LEU A 16 -18.02 32.12 3.85
CA LEU A 16 -17.03 32.09 4.92
C LEU A 16 -16.87 30.71 5.59
N SER A 17 -17.82 29.79 5.42
CA SER A 17 -17.69 28.42 5.90
C SER A 17 -16.84 27.51 5.00
N LEU A 18 -16.37 28.00 3.84
CA LEU A 18 -15.48 27.28 2.93
C LEU A 18 -13.99 27.62 3.12
N LEU A 19 -13.67 28.49 4.06
CA LEU A 19 -12.29 28.80 4.44
C LEU A 19 -11.90 28.13 5.76
N VAL A 20 -12.23 26.86 5.93
CA VAL A 20 -11.47 26.03 6.85
C VAL A 20 -10.08 25.91 6.21
N PRO A 21 -9.00 26.29 6.91
CA PRO A 21 -7.66 26.02 6.38
C PRO A 21 -7.59 24.52 6.10
N GLN A 22 -7.52 24.14 4.83
CA GLN A 22 -7.16 22.80 4.49
C GLN A 22 -5.79 22.61 5.11
N GLN A 23 -5.69 21.78 6.12
CA GLN A 23 -4.39 21.33 6.61
C GLN A 23 -3.67 20.77 5.39
N GLN A 24 -2.69 21.50 4.90
CA GLN A 24 -1.80 20.97 3.89
C GLN A 24 -1.23 19.68 4.45
N PRO A 25 -1.17 18.61 3.65
CA PRO A 25 -0.52 17.40 4.09
C PRO A 25 0.86 17.78 4.61
N PRO A 26 1.30 17.18 5.73
CA PRO A 26 2.62 17.46 6.24
C PRO A 26 3.62 17.24 5.10
N ILE A 27 4.45 18.25 4.81
CA ILE A 27 5.62 18.07 3.95
C ILE A 27 6.50 17.11 4.74
N ILE A 28 6.33 15.81 4.46
CA ILE A 28 7.26 14.80 4.96
C ILE A 28 8.50 15.03 4.12
N PRO A 29 9.63 15.44 4.72
CA PRO A 29 10.88 15.43 3.98
C PRO A 29 11.03 14.00 3.44
N MET A 30 11.20 13.83 2.13
CA MET A 30 11.68 12.57 1.58
C MET A 30 13.09 12.36 2.16
N ALA A 31 13.13 11.86 3.40
CA ALA A 31 14.36 11.54 4.08
C ALA A 31 14.85 10.22 3.47
N PHE A 32 15.96 10.33 2.76
CA PHE A 32 16.76 9.22 2.25
C PHE A 32 16.06 8.34 1.20
N THR A 33 16.13 8.77 -0.06
CA THR A 33 15.89 7.90 -1.22
C THR A 33 16.97 6.83 -1.37
N TYR A 34 18.12 6.99 -0.72
CA TYR A 34 19.28 6.09 -0.82
C TYR A 34 19.74 5.64 0.55
N ASN A 35 20.09 4.34 0.69
CA ASN A 35 20.70 3.81 1.89
C ASN A 35 22.20 4.09 1.92
N GLU A 36 22.92 3.63 2.97
CA GLU A 36 24.36 3.80 3.14
C GLU A 36 25.22 3.14 2.04
N TYR A 37 24.63 2.24 1.24
CA TYR A 37 25.26 1.58 0.10
C TYR A 37 24.95 2.26 -1.24
N GLY A 38 24.18 3.36 -1.22
CA GLY A 38 23.77 4.09 -2.43
C GLY A 38 22.61 3.43 -3.20
N GLU A 39 21.90 2.47 -2.59
CA GLU A 39 20.72 1.85 -3.18
C GLU A 39 19.49 2.72 -2.95
N ASP A 40 18.66 2.88 -3.97
CA ASP A 40 17.38 3.58 -3.85
C ASP A 40 16.42 2.77 -2.98
N ILE A 41 15.94 3.37 -1.89
CA ILE A 41 15.04 2.75 -0.93
C ILE A 41 13.75 3.56 -0.73
N HIS A 42 13.44 4.49 -1.63
CA HIS A 42 12.25 5.34 -1.46
C HIS A 42 10.95 4.54 -1.30
N ARG A 43 10.87 3.34 -1.89
CA ARG A 43 9.75 2.42 -1.76
C ARG A 43 9.82 1.47 -0.56
N LEU A 44 10.88 1.52 0.24
CA LEU A 44 10.97 0.71 1.46
C LEU A 44 10.44 1.49 2.66
N PHE A 45 9.50 0.91 3.40
CA PHE A 45 9.02 1.43 4.66
C PHE A 45 9.59 0.63 5.83
N VAL A 46 10.34 1.34 6.69
CA VAL A 46 10.88 0.81 7.94
C VAL A 46 10.34 1.68 9.08
N PRO A 47 9.37 1.20 9.88
CA PRO A 47 8.77 2.01 10.95
C PRO A 47 9.77 2.59 11.95
N ALA A 48 10.88 1.88 12.20
CA ALA A 48 11.94 2.32 13.12
C ALA A 48 12.67 3.58 12.62
N ASP A 49 12.70 3.80 11.30
CA ASP A 49 13.37 4.94 10.67
C ASP A 49 12.42 6.13 10.48
N ASP A 50 11.12 5.93 10.72
CA ASP A 50 10.11 7.00 10.61
C ASP A 50 9.96 7.75 11.95
N PRO A 51 10.33 9.04 12.01
CA PRO A 51 10.31 9.81 13.25
C PRO A 51 8.93 9.88 13.93
N GLY A 52 7.86 9.78 13.15
CA GLY A 52 6.48 9.78 13.65
C GLY A 52 6.02 8.41 14.18
N ARG A 53 6.77 7.34 13.91
CA ARG A 53 6.32 5.96 14.14
C ARG A 53 7.30 5.10 14.93
N SER A 54 8.59 5.47 14.95
CA SER A 54 9.68 4.69 15.57
C SER A 54 9.48 4.38 17.06
N ARG A 55 8.61 5.11 17.75
CA ARG A 55 8.31 4.93 19.17
C ARG A 55 7.02 4.16 19.44
N ILE A 56 6.27 3.84 18.40
CA ILE A 56 5.00 3.11 18.50
C ILE A 56 5.31 1.62 18.33
N PRO A 57 4.91 0.75 19.28
CA PRO A 57 5.06 -0.69 19.11
C PRO A 57 4.42 -1.20 17.82
N SER A 58 5.02 -2.18 17.18
CA SER A 58 4.52 -2.72 15.89
C SER A 58 3.08 -3.24 15.99
N THR A 59 2.67 -3.77 17.14
CA THR A 59 1.30 -4.22 17.43
C THR A 59 0.28 -3.09 17.47
N ASP A 60 0.72 -1.88 17.78
CA ASP A 60 -0.13 -0.70 17.95
C ASP A 60 -0.01 0.27 16.77
N LEU A 61 0.88 -0.04 15.81
CA LEU A 61 1.20 0.86 14.70
C LEU A 61 0.05 1.01 13.71
N VAL A 62 -0.78 -0.02 13.58
CA VAL A 62 -1.89 -0.06 12.62
C VAL A 62 -3.22 -0.10 13.35
N VAL A 63 -4.14 0.77 12.97
CA VAL A 63 -5.49 0.84 13.54
C VAL A 63 -6.55 0.77 12.45
N TYR A 64 -7.69 0.18 12.78
CA TYR A 64 -8.81 0.12 11.87
C TYR A 64 -9.67 1.39 11.98
N ASN A 65 -9.89 2.05 10.85
CA ASN A 65 -10.81 3.15 10.72
C ASN A 65 -12.20 2.60 10.33
N THR A 66 -13.12 2.58 11.28
CA THR A 66 -14.48 2.06 11.09
C THR A 66 -15.31 2.87 10.10
N ASP A 67 -15.05 4.18 9.99
CA ASP A 67 -15.81 5.07 9.12
C ASP A 67 -15.44 4.84 7.63
N LYS A 68 -14.14 4.65 7.38
CA LYS A 68 -13.61 4.37 6.04
C LYS A 68 -13.55 2.86 5.74
N GLN A 69 -13.66 2.02 6.75
CA GLN A 69 -13.48 0.56 6.68
C GLN A 69 -12.10 0.15 6.15
N LEU A 70 -11.06 0.88 6.54
CA LEU A 70 -9.67 0.72 6.11
C LEU A 70 -8.71 0.70 7.29
N LEU A 71 -7.55 0.09 7.10
CA LEU A 71 -6.42 0.16 8.03
C LEU A 71 -5.57 1.40 7.76
N GLN A 72 -5.19 2.09 8.83
CA GLN A 72 -4.36 3.30 8.78
C GLN A 72 -3.24 3.21 9.81
N LEU A 73 -2.13 3.91 9.55
CA LEU A 73 -1.05 4.00 10.54
C LEU A 73 -1.43 4.94 11.68
N GLN A 74 -0.84 4.66 12.84
CA GLN A 74 -0.74 5.63 13.91
C GLN A 74 0.55 6.45 13.79
N SER A 75 0.51 7.68 14.26
CA SER A 75 1.64 8.59 14.35
C SER A 75 1.70 9.24 15.71
N GLN A 76 2.90 9.65 16.12
CA GLN A 76 3.14 10.39 17.36
C GLN A 76 4.05 11.58 17.06
N ALA A 77 3.64 12.78 17.40
CA ALA A 77 4.47 13.96 17.28
C ALA A 77 5.70 13.88 18.19
N ALA A 78 6.71 14.70 17.94
CA ALA A 78 7.88 14.78 18.78
C ALA A 78 7.53 15.18 20.22
N GLY A 79 8.22 14.56 21.20
CA GLY A 79 7.96 14.80 22.62
C GLY A 79 6.86 13.91 23.22
N PRO A 80 6.34 14.23 24.40
CA PRO A 80 5.29 13.48 25.10
C PRO A 80 3.90 13.78 24.55
N SER A 81 3.71 13.49 23.26
CA SER A 81 2.45 13.72 22.57
C SER A 81 1.61 12.45 22.51
N PRO A 82 0.27 12.54 22.50
CA PRO A 82 -0.58 11.39 22.30
C PRO A 82 -0.35 10.79 20.91
N VAL A 83 -0.55 9.48 20.82
CA VAL A 83 -0.63 8.78 19.53
C VAL A 83 -1.96 9.14 18.87
N TYR A 84 -1.95 9.35 17.57
CA TYR A 84 -3.14 9.67 16.79
C TYR A 84 -3.15 8.87 15.48
N ARG A 85 -4.33 8.63 14.93
CA ARG A 85 -4.50 8.01 13.62
C ARG A 85 -4.11 9.00 12.53
N ASP A 86 -3.24 8.57 11.62
CA ASP A 86 -2.81 9.35 10.47
C ASP A 86 -3.81 9.14 9.32
N GLU A 87 -4.69 10.12 9.10
CA GLU A 87 -5.77 10.05 8.11
C GLU A 87 -5.30 10.03 6.66
N PHE A 88 -4.04 10.35 6.40
CA PHE A 88 -3.44 10.35 5.06
C PHE A 88 -2.86 9.01 4.66
N THR A 89 -2.85 8.03 5.57
CA THR A 89 -2.25 6.72 5.33
C THR A 89 -3.30 5.65 5.00
N LEU A 90 -2.88 4.67 4.22
CA LEU A 90 -3.58 3.43 3.97
C LEU A 90 -2.60 2.26 4.16
N VAL A 91 -2.97 1.27 4.95
CA VAL A 91 -2.20 0.03 5.09
C VAL A 91 -3.00 -1.10 4.46
N VAL A 92 -2.35 -1.85 3.58
CA VAL A 92 -2.92 -3.02 2.91
C VAL A 92 -2.00 -4.21 3.13
N TYR A 93 -2.53 -5.27 3.71
CA TYR A 93 -1.79 -6.52 3.85
C TYR A 93 -2.07 -7.43 2.66
N ILE A 94 -1.03 -8.05 2.14
CA ILE A 94 -1.12 -8.98 1.02
C ILE A 94 -0.42 -10.28 1.33
N ASP A 95 -0.95 -11.39 0.81
CA ASP A 95 -0.33 -12.70 0.91
C ASP A 95 -0.68 -13.59 -0.28
N GLY A 96 0.17 -14.58 -0.53
CA GLY A 96 0.00 -15.59 -1.55
C GLY A 96 0.11 -17.00 -1.00
N ALA A 97 -0.93 -17.81 -1.17
CA ALA A 97 -0.93 -19.22 -0.78
C ALA A 97 -0.78 -20.16 -1.96
N CYS A 98 -0.10 -21.30 -1.77
CA CYS A 98 0.00 -22.34 -2.79
C CYS A 98 0.00 -23.74 -2.17
N ARG A 99 -1.03 -24.53 -2.44
CA ARG A 99 -1.07 -25.96 -2.06
C ARG A 99 -0.41 -26.80 -3.13
N GLY A 100 0.41 -27.77 -2.71
CA GLY A 100 1.14 -28.63 -3.62
C GLY A 100 2.20 -27.89 -4.44
N ASN A 101 2.77 -26.80 -3.91
CA ASN A 101 3.80 -26.01 -4.60
C ASN A 101 4.93 -26.89 -5.16
N GLY A 102 5.27 -26.70 -6.43
CA GLY A 102 6.28 -27.50 -7.13
C GLY A 102 5.77 -28.83 -7.71
N THR A 103 4.50 -29.15 -7.58
CA THR A 103 3.87 -30.34 -8.18
C THR A 103 2.93 -29.97 -9.35
N PRO A 104 2.59 -30.93 -10.23
CA PRO A 104 1.59 -30.68 -11.29
C PRO A 104 0.19 -30.36 -10.78
N GLN A 105 -0.10 -30.69 -9.52
CA GLN A 105 -1.40 -30.44 -8.85
C GLN A 105 -1.39 -29.13 -8.06
N ALA A 106 -0.36 -28.31 -8.19
CA ALA A 106 -0.28 -27.03 -7.49
C ALA A 106 -1.49 -26.14 -7.79
N ARG A 107 -2.06 -25.56 -6.75
CA ARG A 107 -3.13 -24.54 -6.81
C ARG A 107 -2.70 -23.35 -5.97
N ALA A 108 -2.72 -22.17 -6.55
CA ALA A 108 -2.30 -20.95 -5.91
C ALA A 108 -3.45 -19.94 -5.82
N SER A 109 -3.40 -19.12 -4.80
CA SER A 109 -4.39 -18.09 -4.50
C SER A 109 -3.73 -16.87 -3.90
N TYR A 110 -4.44 -15.76 -3.91
CA TYR A 110 -4.03 -14.52 -3.27
C TYR A 110 -5.04 -14.05 -2.23
N GLY A 111 -4.59 -13.26 -1.27
CA GLY A 111 -5.38 -12.55 -0.30
C GLY A 111 -4.94 -11.09 -0.18
N VAL A 112 -5.89 -10.18 -0.13
CA VAL A 112 -5.69 -8.74 0.07
C VAL A 112 -6.59 -8.29 1.21
N TYR A 113 -5.99 -7.74 2.26
CA TYR A 113 -6.69 -7.43 3.50
C TYR A 113 -6.56 -5.96 3.87
N PHE A 114 -7.70 -5.26 3.90
CA PHE A 114 -7.84 -3.85 4.26
C PHE A 114 -8.36 -3.66 5.70
N GLY A 115 -8.70 -4.74 6.38
CA GLY A 115 -9.16 -4.71 7.77
C GLY A 115 -10.32 -5.65 8.06
N PRO A 116 -10.73 -5.74 9.34
CA PRO A 116 -11.80 -6.64 9.77
C PRO A 116 -13.14 -6.30 9.10
N GLY A 117 -13.67 -7.21 8.28
CA GLY A 117 -14.95 -7.02 7.58
C GLY A 117 -14.95 -5.89 6.55
N SER A 118 -13.79 -5.42 6.12
CA SER A 118 -13.69 -4.40 5.07
C SER A 118 -14.30 -4.90 3.76
N PRO A 119 -15.14 -4.09 3.07
CA PRO A 119 -15.70 -4.43 1.76
C PRO A 119 -14.64 -4.48 0.66
N TYR A 120 -13.45 -4.00 0.93
CA TYR A 120 -12.32 -3.98 0.00
C TYR A 120 -11.44 -5.23 0.12
N ASN A 121 -11.67 -6.07 1.14
CA ASN A 121 -10.99 -7.36 1.26
C ASN A 121 -11.27 -8.21 0.02
N ALA A 122 -10.21 -8.78 -0.54
CA ALA A 122 -10.31 -9.61 -1.73
C ALA A 122 -9.47 -10.88 -1.60
N ASN A 123 -9.94 -11.94 -2.23
CA ASN A 123 -9.17 -13.15 -2.43
C ASN A 123 -9.59 -13.84 -3.73
N GLY A 124 -8.75 -14.70 -4.25
CA GLY A 124 -9.09 -15.46 -5.44
C GLY A 124 -8.03 -16.50 -5.80
N LEU A 125 -8.46 -17.48 -6.58
CA LEU A 125 -7.55 -18.44 -7.19
C LEU A 125 -6.79 -17.78 -8.34
N LEU A 126 -5.53 -18.15 -8.53
CA LEU A 126 -4.80 -17.78 -9.73
C LEU A 126 -5.41 -18.50 -10.94
N PRO A 127 -5.53 -17.83 -12.09
CA PRO A 127 -5.93 -18.48 -13.33
C PRO A 127 -5.00 -19.65 -13.67
N THR A 128 -5.55 -20.72 -14.24
CA THR A 128 -4.76 -21.90 -14.63
C THR A 128 -3.71 -21.61 -15.70
N THR A 129 -3.84 -20.50 -16.40
CA THR A 129 -2.86 -19.99 -17.38
C THR A 129 -1.63 -19.37 -16.73
N VAL A 130 -1.69 -19.08 -15.44
CA VAL A 130 -0.60 -18.51 -14.65
C VAL A 130 0.09 -19.65 -13.89
N ARG A 131 1.40 -19.53 -13.73
CA ARG A 131 2.18 -20.52 -12.97
C ARG A 131 1.67 -20.61 -11.53
N GLN A 132 1.33 -21.81 -11.11
CA GLN A 132 0.86 -22.09 -9.76
C GLN A 132 2.05 -22.26 -8.81
N SER A 133 2.43 -21.19 -8.11
CA SER A 133 3.51 -21.19 -7.11
C SER A 133 3.26 -20.10 -6.06
N SER A 134 3.84 -20.23 -4.87
CA SER A 134 3.74 -19.22 -3.81
C SER A 134 4.23 -17.85 -4.28
N THR A 135 5.40 -17.78 -4.91
CA THR A 135 5.93 -16.52 -5.44
C THR A 135 4.98 -15.86 -6.44
N CYS A 136 4.36 -16.66 -7.34
CA CYS A 136 3.41 -16.11 -8.30
C CYS A 136 2.15 -15.59 -7.58
N ALA A 137 1.70 -16.30 -6.55
CA ALA A 137 0.57 -15.89 -5.73
C ALA A 137 0.82 -14.55 -5.01
N GLU A 138 2.01 -14.35 -4.45
CA GLU A 138 2.42 -13.09 -3.83
C GLU A 138 2.45 -11.93 -4.83
N ILE A 139 2.96 -12.15 -6.04
CA ILE A 139 2.96 -11.15 -7.12
C ILE A 139 1.52 -10.79 -7.55
N GLU A 140 0.65 -11.78 -7.69
CA GLU A 140 -0.76 -11.51 -8.06
C GLU A 140 -1.55 -10.90 -6.90
N ALA A 141 -1.19 -11.15 -5.63
CA ALA A 141 -1.72 -10.43 -4.49
C ALA A 141 -1.41 -8.93 -4.57
N LEU A 142 -0.17 -8.58 -4.94
CA LEU A 142 0.23 -7.19 -5.21
C LEU A 142 -0.60 -6.59 -6.34
N ALA A 143 -0.75 -7.29 -7.46
CA ALA A 143 -1.55 -6.82 -8.59
C ALA A 143 -3.01 -6.52 -8.19
N ALA A 144 -3.63 -7.42 -7.44
CA ALA A 144 -5.00 -7.24 -6.94
C ALA A 144 -5.10 -6.05 -5.97
N ALA A 145 -4.11 -5.88 -5.09
CA ALA A 145 -4.05 -4.75 -4.16
C ALA A 145 -3.95 -3.42 -4.89
N LEU A 146 -3.04 -3.29 -5.87
CA LEU A 146 -2.82 -2.04 -6.61
C LEU A 146 -4.07 -1.57 -7.34
N ASN A 147 -4.83 -2.48 -7.96
CA ASN A 147 -6.11 -2.13 -8.61
C ASN A 147 -7.10 -1.51 -7.62
N THR A 148 -7.27 -2.13 -6.44
CA THR A 148 -8.17 -1.62 -5.41
C THR A 148 -7.67 -0.31 -4.80
N ILE A 149 -6.36 -0.19 -4.56
CA ILE A 149 -5.74 1.03 -4.03
C ILE A 149 -5.95 2.20 -5.00
N HIS A 150 -5.72 1.99 -6.29
CA HIS A 150 -5.91 3.02 -7.31
C HIS A 150 -7.36 3.56 -7.30
N GLU A 151 -8.34 2.68 -7.26
CA GLU A 151 -9.76 3.06 -7.17
C GLU A 151 -10.07 3.82 -5.87
N LEU A 152 -9.58 3.34 -4.73
CA LEU A 152 -9.79 3.99 -3.43
C LEU A 152 -9.19 5.38 -3.38
N CYS A 153 -7.96 5.56 -3.81
CA CYS A 153 -7.26 6.83 -3.74
C CYS A 153 -7.82 7.85 -4.75
N THR A 154 -8.35 7.40 -5.89
CA THR A 154 -9.09 8.26 -6.81
C THR A 154 -10.37 8.82 -6.17
N ASN A 155 -11.03 8.05 -5.30
CA ASN A 155 -12.25 8.45 -4.61
C ASN A 155 -11.99 9.20 -3.29
N ASP A 156 -10.82 9.03 -2.66
CA ASP A 156 -10.42 9.72 -1.43
C ASP A 156 -9.00 10.28 -1.54
N LEU A 157 -8.89 11.48 -2.06
CA LEU A 157 -7.63 12.20 -2.30
C LEU A 157 -6.80 12.47 -1.02
N LYS A 158 -7.32 12.15 0.17
CA LYS A 158 -6.53 12.19 1.41
C LYS A 158 -5.62 10.98 1.57
N LEU A 159 -5.92 9.87 0.92
CA LEU A 159 -5.09 8.66 0.99
C LEU A 159 -3.88 8.81 0.07
N MET A 160 -2.81 9.36 0.62
CA MET A 160 -1.60 9.69 -0.15
C MET A 160 -0.41 8.77 0.19
N PHE A 161 -0.37 8.22 1.40
CA PHE A 161 0.75 7.43 1.90
C PHE A 161 0.34 5.97 2.06
N ILE A 162 0.64 5.16 1.07
CA ILE A 162 0.21 3.77 0.98
C ILE A 162 1.32 2.86 1.49
N LYS A 163 0.97 1.93 2.38
CA LYS A 163 1.88 0.88 2.86
C LYS A 163 1.35 -0.47 2.45
N ILE A 164 2.09 -1.18 1.62
CA ILE A 164 1.83 -2.55 1.23
C ILE A 164 2.64 -3.45 2.15
N ALA A 165 1.95 -4.09 3.09
CA ALA A 165 2.55 -4.97 4.10
C ALA A 165 2.48 -6.43 3.64
N THR A 166 3.61 -7.15 3.72
CA THR A 166 3.71 -8.58 3.37
C THR A 166 4.84 -9.24 4.14
N ASP A 167 4.72 -10.53 4.43
CA ASP A 167 5.81 -11.35 4.98
C ASP A 167 6.72 -11.94 3.89
N SER A 168 6.45 -11.66 2.62
CA SER A 168 7.31 -12.05 1.50
C SER A 168 8.51 -11.12 1.36
N LYS A 169 9.63 -11.48 2.02
CA LYS A 169 10.89 -10.76 1.84
C LYS A 169 11.31 -10.68 0.37
N PHE A 170 11.06 -11.75 -0.42
CA PHE A 170 11.36 -11.74 -1.84
C PHE A 170 10.64 -10.61 -2.57
N LEU A 171 9.33 -10.47 -2.34
CA LEU A 171 8.54 -9.44 -3.02
C LEU A 171 8.99 -8.03 -2.62
N VAL A 172 9.23 -7.80 -1.32
CA VAL A 172 9.76 -6.51 -0.85
C VAL A 172 11.09 -6.19 -1.50
N ASP A 173 12.09 -7.08 -1.41
CA ASP A 173 13.42 -6.84 -1.99
C ASP A 173 13.35 -6.67 -3.52
N ALA A 174 12.50 -7.43 -4.20
CA ALA A 174 12.32 -7.31 -5.64
C ALA A 174 11.82 -5.93 -6.05
N MET A 175 10.81 -5.40 -5.37
CA MET A 175 10.14 -4.15 -5.75
C MET A 175 10.82 -2.90 -5.18
N THR A 176 11.71 -3.04 -4.17
CA THR A 176 12.39 -1.91 -3.54
C THR A 176 13.86 -1.79 -3.88
N LEU A 177 14.55 -2.92 -4.16
CA LEU A 177 16.01 -2.95 -4.33
C LEU A 177 16.44 -3.43 -5.72
N HIS A 178 15.64 -4.26 -6.39
CA HIS A 178 16.14 -4.99 -7.55
C HIS A 178 15.47 -4.65 -8.87
N ILE A 179 14.23 -4.18 -8.85
CA ILE A 179 13.41 -4.06 -10.07
C ILE A 179 14.03 -3.11 -11.09
N GLU A 180 14.57 -1.97 -10.65
CA GLU A 180 15.19 -1.00 -11.56
C GLU A 180 16.43 -1.56 -12.23
N GLY A 181 17.33 -2.19 -11.48
CA GLY A 181 18.50 -2.84 -12.06
C GLY A 181 18.12 -3.98 -13.01
N TRP A 182 17.04 -4.72 -12.74
CA TRP A 182 16.55 -5.73 -13.67
C TRP A 182 15.96 -5.12 -14.94
N ILE A 183 15.34 -3.94 -14.86
CA ILE A 183 14.83 -3.22 -16.04
C ILE A 183 16.01 -2.73 -16.90
N GLU A 184 17.03 -2.13 -16.29
CA GLU A 184 18.25 -1.69 -16.96
C GLU A 184 18.98 -2.86 -17.67
N ASP A 185 19.04 -4.03 -17.03
CA ASP A 185 19.69 -5.24 -17.55
C ASP A 185 18.77 -6.12 -18.44
N GLY A 186 17.60 -5.63 -18.83
CA GLY A 186 16.65 -6.35 -19.71
C GLY A 186 16.13 -7.65 -19.11
N GLY A 187 15.92 -7.67 -17.78
CA GLY A 187 15.40 -8.83 -17.05
C GLY A 187 16.46 -9.88 -16.69
N ILE A 188 17.74 -9.51 -16.72
CA ILE A 188 18.84 -10.38 -16.34
C ILE A 188 19.26 -10.06 -14.90
N GLY A 189 19.24 -11.04 -14.04
CA GLY A 189 19.70 -10.88 -12.65
C GLY A 189 21.23 -10.97 -12.52
N SER A 190 21.76 -10.68 -11.33
CA SER A 190 23.20 -10.62 -11.01
C SER A 190 24.01 -11.89 -11.34
N ARG A 191 23.34 -13.03 -11.55
CA ARG A 191 23.98 -14.29 -11.94
C ARG A 191 23.94 -14.54 -13.47
N GLY A 192 23.59 -13.54 -14.26
CA GLY A 192 23.48 -13.64 -15.71
C GLY A 192 22.32 -14.53 -16.19
N LYS A 193 21.32 -14.78 -15.34
CA LYS A 193 20.14 -15.58 -15.68
C LYS A 193 18.90 -14.69 -15.72
N LYS A 194 17.94 -15.03 -16.61
CA LYS A 194 16.65 -14.37 -16.67
C LYS A 194 15.96 -14.46 -15.32
N VAL A 195 15.49 -13.33 -14.80
CA VAL A 195 14.69 -13.23 -13.58
C VAL A 195 13.32 -13.86 -13.83
N ILE A 196 12.95 -14.80 -12.97
CA ILE A 196 11.63 -15.43 -13.05
C ILE A 196 10.58 -14.38 -12.67
N HIS A 197 9.46 -14.34 -13.43
CA HIS A 197 8.37 -13.36 -13.26
C HIS A 197 8.75 -11.91 -13.56
N TYR A 198 9.91 -11.65 -14.20
CA TYR A 198 10.37 -10.30 -14.51
C TYR A 198 9.30 -9.45 -15.23
N GLU A 199 8.71 -9.98 -16.30
CA GLU A 199 7.72 -9.23 -17.09
C GLU A 199 6.54 -8.76 -16.22
N ARG A 200 6.03 -9.64 -15.35
CA ARG A 200 4.93 -9.31 -14.47
C ARG A 200 5.32 -8.28 -13.40
N MET A 201 6.50 -8.43 -12.80
CA MET A 201 7.01 -7.45 -11.83
C MET A 201 7.29 -6.10 -12.47
N LYS A 202 7.77 -6.07 -13.72
CA LYS A 202 7.94 -4.85 -14.50
C LYS A 202 6.60 -4.14 -14.74
N GLU A 203 5.56 -4.86 -15.18
CA GLU A 203 4.21 -4.31 -15.33
C GLU A 203 3.70 -3.65 -14.03
N LEU A 204 3.93 -4.30 -12.88
CA LEU A 204 3.52 -3.76 -11.59
C LEU A 204 4.36 -2.55 -11.16
N HIS A 205 5.63 -2.52 -11.50
CA HIS A 205 6.49 -1.37 -11.28
C HIS A 205 6.04 -0.17 -12.12
N GLU A 206 5.74 -0.37 -13.40
CA GLU A 206 5.20 0.67 -14.28
C GLU A 206 3.86 1.22 -13.74
N LEU A 207 2.99 0.34 -13.21
CA LEU A 207 1.74 0.78 -12.58
C LEU A 207 2.00 1.60 -11.30
N LEU A 208 2.99 1.23 -10.49
CA LEU A 208 3.40 2.00 -9.32
C LEU A 208 3.94 3.38 -9.72
N ASP A 209 4.74 3.46 -10.79
CA ASP A 209 5.24 4.74 -11.32
C ASP A 209 4.08 5.63 -11.79
N ASP A 210 3.10 5.06 -12.49
CA ASP A 210 1.90 5.80 -12.89
C ASP A 210 1.13 6.34 -11.68
N MET A 211 0.98 5.56 -10.60
CA MET A 211 0.31 5.99 -9.38
C MET A 211 1.08 7.09 -8.63
N GLU A 212 2.40 7.11 -8.73
CA GLU A 212 3.27 8.06 -8.04
C GLU A 212 3.50 9.34 -8.85
N TYR A 213 3.69 9.24 -10.16
CA TYR A 213 4.25 10.32 -11.00
C TYR A 213 3.36 10.80 -12.14
N SER A 214 2.19 10.18 -12.41
CA SER A 214 1.27 10.69 -13.41
C SER A 214 0.63 12.02 -12.99
N ASP A 215 0.00 12.73 -13.94
CA ASP A 215 -0.70 14.00 -13.68
C ASP A 215 -1.79 13.86 -12.59
N ASP A 216 -2.43 12.69 -12.50
CA ASP A 216 -3.42 12.33 -11.48
C ASP A 216 -2.78 11.53 -10.33
N GLY A 217 -1.46 11.40 -10.29
CA GLY A 217 -0.69 10.66 -9.30
C GLY A 217 -0.49 11.46 -8.01
N GLY A 218 0.64 11.23 -7.37
CA GLY A 218 1.02 11.89 -6.12
C GLY A 218 0.81 11.02 -4.90
N MET A 219 0.53 9.74 -5.10
CA MET A 219 0.58 8.74 -4.04
C MET A 219 2.03 8.33 -3.79
N ILE A 220 2.38 8.10 -2.54
CA ILE A 220 3.66 7.48 -2.16
C ILE A 220 3.37 6.06 -1.72
N VAL A 221 3.79 5.09 -2.54
CA VAL A 221 3.58 3.67 -2.27
C VAL A 221 4.86 3.05 -1.75
N GLN A 222 4.80 2.47 -0.55
CA GLN A 222 5.95 1.84 0.09
C GLN A 222 5.62 0.41 0.52
N PHE A 223 6.61 -0.46 0.39
CA PHE A 223 6.55 -1.85 0.83
C PHE A 223 7.06 -2.00 2.26
N TRP A 224 6.32 -2.72 3.06
CA TRP A 224 6.64 -3.00 4.45
C TRP A 224 6.78 -4.50 4.67
N HIS A 225 8.00 -4.95 4.96
CA HIS A 225 8.22 -6.34 5.37
C HIS A 225 7.76 -6.52 6.81
N VAL A 226 6.79 -7.37 7.03
CA VAL A 226 6.22 -7.66 8.35
C VAL A 226 6.47 -9.10 8.77
N ASP A 227 6.46 -9.35 10.08
CA ASP A 227 6.44 -10.71 10.59
C ASP A 227 5.13 -11.41 10.19
N ARG A 228 5.20 -12.72 9.92
CA ARG A 228 4.05 -13.53 9.52
C ARG A 228 2.87 -13.42 10.50
N SER A 229 3.14 -13.30 11.79
CA SER A 229 2.12 -13.08 12.83
C SER A 229 1.32 -11.79 12.68
N LEU A 230 1.83 -10.81 11.92
CA LEU A 230 1.12 -9.57 11.59
C LEU A 230 0.38 -9.67 10.26
N ASN A 231 0.61 -10.72 9.46
CA ASN A 231 0.00 -10.92 8.14
C ASN A 231 -1.17 -11.92 8.14
N GLU A 232 -1.66 -12.34 9.32
CA GLU A 232 -2.69 -13.38 9.47
C GLU A 232 -3.99 -13.08 8.71
N GLY A 233 -4.37 -11.80 8.58
CA GLY A 233 -5.58 -11.41 7.86
C GLY A 233 -5.52 -11.72 6.36
N ALA A 234 -4.39 -11.42 5.72
CA ALA A 234 -4.17 -11.72 4.30
C ALA A 234 -3.94 -13.22 4.05
N ASP A 235 -3.17 -13.89 4.95
CA ASP A 235 -2.97 -15.36 4.90
C ASP A 235 -4.31 -16.10 4.97
N ALA A 236 -5.20 -15.70 5.90
CA ALA A 236 -6.52 -16.31 6.03
C ALA A 236 -7.36 -16.15 4.76
N LEU A 237 -7.33 -14.97 4.13
CA LEU A 237 -8.05 -14.72 2.87
C LEU A 237 -7.47 -15.56 1.72
N ALA A 238 -6.16 -15.62 1.58
CA ALA A 238 -5.51 -16.44 0.56
C ALA A 238 -5.86 -17.92 0.72
N ASN A 239 -5.80 -18.44 1.95
CA ASN A 239 -6.17 -19.83 2.24
C ASN A 239 -7.66 -20.11 2.02
N ALA A 240 -8.56 -19.19 2.37
CA ALA A 240 -9.99 -19.33 2.15
C ALA A 240 -10.34 -19.53 0.66
N ALA A 241 -9.62 -18.86 -0.25
CA ALA A 241 -9.81 -19.06 -1.69
C ALA A 241 -9.42 -20.46 -2.17
N LEU A 242 -8.49 -21.16 -1.50
CA LEU A 242 -8.12 -22.54 -1.81
C LEU A 242 -9.11 -23.56 -1.28
N ASP A 243 -9.95 -23.18 -0.29
CA ASP A 243 -10.95 -24.03 0.34
C ASP A 243 -12.34 -23.93 -0.32
N ALA A 244 -12.54 -22.91 -1.19
CA ALA A 244 -13.76 -22.70 -1.96
C ALA A 244 -13.77 -23.57 -3.21
#